data_fcea417d87286d3d2a71f2f96a6c6edc
#
_entry.id   fcea417d87286d3d2a71f2f96a6c6edc
#
_cell.length_a   1.000
_cell.length_b   1.000
_cell.length_c   1.000
_cell.angle_alpha   90.00
_cell.angle_beta   90.00
_cell.angle_gamma   90.00
#
_symmetry.space_group_name_H-M   'P 1'
#
loop_
_entity.id
_entity.type
_entity.pdbx_description
1 polymer ?
#
loop_
_entity_poly.entity_id
_entity_poly.type
_entity_poly.pdbx_seq_one_letter_code
_entity_poly.pdbx_strand_id
1 'polypeptide(L)'
;MRFAGRLLVCALLVLSRSAHAQSPADESVSPQPQTEATAPKTPPTADDICRAVEQDAAENGLPVEFFARVIWQESRFNALAVSRKGAQGIAQVMPSTADYRGLVDPFEPIEALKHSAAYLHELKDKFGNLGLAAAGYNAGPARVSAWLSGRRGLPAETRNYVAIITGWTADEWAAPSPPETSDTTIPQGVPCTRLANLILAPKHEAQRIASYVPRWGMQLAANWSESKAWATYRRVQKQFAALIGDREPIVLHGHAAGLGAATRYEIRIADDNRGYLGKFCAKLIAAGGACVVLRNDRG
;
A
#
# COMPACT_ATOMS: atom_id res chain seq x y z
N MET A 1 9.44 -1.16 -73.40
CA MET A 1 10.78 -1.45 -73.98
C MET A 1 11.27 -2.70 -73.32
N ARG A 2 11.12 -3.80 -73.95
CA ARG A 2 12.16 -4.65 -74.55
C ARG A 2 12.90 -5.49 -73.51
N PHE A 3 12.60 -6.75 -73.45
CA PHE A 3 13.25 -7.97 -74.07
C PHE A 3 14.33 -8.48 -73.16
N ALA A 4 14.62 -9.73 -72.93
CA ALA A 4 14.33 -11.08 -73.44
C ALA A 4 14.98 -12.04 -72.43
N GLY A 5 14.59 -13.17 -72.03
CA GLY A 5 14.33 -14.38 -72.82
C GLY A 5 15.57 -15.24 -73.05
N ARG A 6 15.49 -16.46 -72.53
CA ARG A 6 16.09 -17.72 -73.08
C ARG A 6 16.31 -18.69 -71.92
N LEU A 7 15.62 -19.76 -71.74
CA LEU A 7 15.39 -21.03 -72.46
C LEU A 7 16.65 -21.90 -72.66
N LEU A 8 16.47 -23.16 -72.27
CA LEU A 8 17.07 -24.43 -72.73
C LEU A 8 18.28 -24.92 -71.91
N VAL A 9 18.49 -26.19 -71.59
CA VAL A 9 18.07 -27.48 -72.16
C VAL A 9 18.28 -28.59 -71.15
N CYS A 10 17.48 -29.63 -71.22
CA CYS A 10 17.60 -30.99 -70.66
C CYS A 10 18.95 -31.63 -70.83
N ALA A 11 19.37 -32.48 -69.85
CA ALA A 11 20.04 -33.69 -70.14
C ALA A 11 19.72 -34.73 -69.07
N LEU A 12 18.92 -35.70 -69.46
CA LEU A 12 18.76 -37.00 -68.80
C LEU A 12 20.07 -37.82 -68.93
N LEU A 13 20.58 -38.33 -67.80
CA LEU A 13 21.41 -39.49 -67.82
C LEU A 13 21.01 -40.45 -66.68
N VAL A 14 20.42 -41.54 -67.09
CA VAL A 14 20.19 -42.75 -66.32
C VAL A 14 21.51 -43.52 -66.23
N LEU A 15 21.92 -43.96 -65.05
CA LEU A 15 22.74 -45.16 -64.90
C LEU A 15 22.79 -45.67 -63.48
N SER A 16 22.18 -46.84 -63.29
CA SER A 16 22.70 -48.05 -62.61
C SER A 16 22.84 -48.04 -61.07
N ARG A 17 22.03 -48.90 -60.51
CA ARG A 17 22.04 -49.54 -59.21
C ARG A 17 23.41 -50.04 -58.76
N SER A 18 23.75 -49.80 -57.52
CA SER A 18 24.50 -50.74 -56.68
C SER A 18 23.95 -50.67 -55.27
N ALA A 19 23.32 -51.74 -54.84
CA ALA A 19 22.88 -51.98 -53.50
C ALA A 19 24.12 -52.24 -52.61
N HIS A 20 24.38 -51.38 -51.63
CA HIS A 20 25.25 -51.70 -50.51
C HIS A 20 24.36 -51.63 -49.25
N ALA A 21 24.22 -52.79 -48.63
CA ALA A 21 23.68 -52.92 -47.29
C ALA A 21 24.68 -52.29 -46.31
N GLN A 22 24.22 -51.21 -45.62
CA GLN A 22 24.97 -50.69 -44.50
C GLN A 22 24.15 -50.91 -43.24
N SER A 23 24.78 -51.51 -42.24
CA SER A 23 24.33 -51.68 -40.87
C SER A 23 23.84 -50.34 -40.25
N PRO A 24 22.89 -50.39 -39.32
CA PRO A 24 22.48 -49.20 -38.62
C PRO A 24 23.59 -48.71 -37.70
N ALA A 25 24.12 -47.56 -38.02
CA ALA A 25 25.01 -46.82 -37.15
C ALA A 25 24.19 -46.26 -35.96
N ASP A 26 24.74 -46.49 -34.82
CA ASP A 26 24.42 -45.99 -33.50
C ASP A 26 24.09 -44.48 -33.55
N GLU A 27 22.81 -44.15 -33.42
CA GLU A 27 22.31 -42.76 -33.35
C GLU A 27 22.54 -42.28 -31.90
N SER A 28 23.70 -41.66 -31.67
CA SER A 28 23.99 -40.98 -30.43
C SER A 28 22.94 -39.86 -30.23
N VAL A 29 21.94 -40.18 -29.45
CA VAL A 29 20.95 -39.20 -28.92
C VAL A 29 21.71 -38.20 -28.05
N SER A 30 21.93 -37.00 -28.58
CA SER A 30 22.36 -35.87 -27.78
C SER A 30 21.36 -35.64 -26.66
N PRO A 31 21.81 -35.49 -25.40
CA PRO A 31 20.90 -35.18 -24.32
C PRO A 31 20.25 -33.82 -24.61
N GLN A 32 18.93 -33.77 -24.80
CA GLN A 32 18.18 -32.55 -24.77
C GLN A 32 18.35 -31.91 -23.38
N PRO A 33 18.51 -30.59 -23.28
CA PRO A 33 18.50 -29.92 -21.97
C PRO A 33 17.19 -30.23 -21.30
N GLN A 34 17.26 -31.04 -20.25
CA GLN A 34 16.13 -31.24 -19.34
C GLN A 34 15.82 -29.89 -18.75
N THR A 35 14.67 -29.35 -19.10
CA THR A 35 14.07 -28.22 -18.38
C THR A 35 13.90 -28.74 -16.96
N GLU A 36 14.76 -28.30 -16.03
CA GLU A 36 14.60 -28.55 -14.61
C GLU A 36 13.21 -28.00 -14.24
N ALA A 37 12.26 -28.91 -14.08
CA ALA A 37 10.99 -28.59 -13.48
C ALA A 37 11.30 -28.11 -12.04
N THR A 38 11.26 -26.80 -11.84
CA THR A 38 11.44 -26.17 -10.53
C THR A 38 10.45 -26.85 -9.59
N ALA A 39 10.96 -27.62 -8.63
CA ALA A 39 10.13 -28.25 -7.61
C ALA A 39 9.23 -27.19 -6.96
N PRO A 40 7.97 -27.50 -6.60
CA PRO A 40 7.09 -26.53 -5.97
C PRO A 40 7.78 -26.00 -4.71
N LYS A 41 8.03 -24.68 -4.68
CA LYS A 41 8.63 -24.03 -3.52
C LYS A 41 7.69 -24.24 -2.32
N THR A 42 8.20 -24.89 -1.29
CA THR A 42 7.48 -24.99 -0.01
C THR A 42 7.17 -23.55 0.48
N PRO A 43 5.95 -23.25 0.87
CA PRO A 43 5.62 -21.93 1.42
C PRO A 43 6.57 -21.60 2.59
N PRO A 44 7.08 -20.37 2.67
CA PRO A 44 7.98 -19.97 3.75
C PRO A 44 7.29 -20.08 5.10
N THR A 45 8.03 -20.54 6.09
CA THR A 45 7.59 -20.65 7.48
C THR A 45 7.55 -19.28 8.14
N ALA A 46 6.93 -19.19 9.32
CA ALA A 46 6.96 -17.95 10.13
C ALA A 46 8.40 -17.53 10.48
N ASP A 47 9.29 -18.49 10.72
CA ASP A 47 10.71 -18.22 11.00
C ASP A 47 11.46 -17.71 9.76
N ASP A 48 11.10 -18.18 8.57
CA ASP A 48 11.66 -17.66 7.32
C ASP A 48 11.24 -16.22 7.08
N ILE A 49 9.96 -15.91 7.29
CA ILE A 49 9.42 -14.54 7.20
C ILE A 49 10.11 -13.62 8.21
N CYS A 50 10.28 -14.08 9.46
CA CYS A 50 10.93 -13.28 10.48
C CYS A 50 12.40 -13.02 10.18
N ARG A 51 13.13 -14.01 9.68
CA ARG A 51 14.51 -13.81 9.21
C ARG A 51 14.60 -12.80 8.09
N ALA A 52 13.68 -12.87 7.12
CA ALA A 52 13.63 -11.89 6.03
C ALA A 52 13.37 -10.47 6.57
N VAL A 53 12.41 -10.29 7.49
CA VAL A 53 12.17 -8.99 8.13
C VAL A 53 13.41 -8.44 8.83
N GLU A 54 14.12 -9.27 9.59
CA GLU A 54 15.34 -8.86 10.31
C GLU A 54 16.46 -8.51 9.33
N GLN A 55 16.69 -9.35 8.32
CA GLN A 55 17.71 -9.14 7.31
C GLN A 55 17.43 -7.90 6.47
N ASP A 56 16.22 -7.80 5.90
CA ASP A 56 15.86 -6.69 5.01
C ASP A 56 15.85 -5.35 5.74
N ALA A 57 15.42 -5.34 7.01
CA ALA A 57 15.51 -4.15 7.85
C ALA A 57 16.98 -3.71 8.05
N ALA A 58 17.86 -4.65 8.38
CA ALA A 58 19.28 -4.36 8.59
C ALA A 58 19.96 -3.86 7.30
N GLU A 59 19.72 -4.52 6.16
CA GLU A 59 20.26 -4.14 4.85
C GLU A 59 19.81 -2.74 4.40
N ASN A 60 18.62 -2.29 4.85
CA ASN A 60 18.05 -0.99 4.48
C ASN A 60 18.16 0.06 5.61
N GLY A 61 18.90 -0.20 6.67
CA GLY A 61 19.10 0.76 7.77
C GLY A 61 17.79 1.16 8.46
N LEU A 62 16.86 0.22 8.57
CA LEU A 62 15.59 0.38 9.27
C LEU A 62 15.66 -0.34 10.63
N PRO A 63 15.06 0.22 11.69
CA PRO A 63 14.83 -0.55 12.91
C PRO A 63 13.91 -1.74 12.60
N VAL A 64 14.28 -2.93 13.08
CA VAL A 64 13.53 -4.18 12.84
C VAL A 64 12.08 -4.06 13.33
N GLU A 65 11.90 -3.49 14.52
CA GLU A 65 10.59 -3.27 15.11
C GLU A 65 9.71 -2.30 14.31
N PHE A 66 10.31 -1.28 13.69
CA PHE A 66 9.58 -0.37 12.79
C PHE A 66 9.09 -1.13 11.55
N PHE A 67 9.98 -1.87 10.88
CA PHE A 67 9.61 -2.61 9.68
C PHE A 67 8.58 -3.71 9.99
N ALA A 68 8.77 -4.47 11.08
CA ALA A 68 7.80 -5.47 11.51
C ALA A 68 6.41 -4.87 11.80
N ARG A 69 6.33 -3.65 12.37
CA ARG A 69 5.06 -2.95 12.61
C ARG A 69 4.41 -2.49 11.31
N VAL A 70 5.20 -2.04 10.33
CA VAL A 70 4.69 -1.74 8.99
C VAL A 70 4.02 -2.98 8.41
N ILE A 71 4.72 -4.10 8.34
CA ILE A 71 4.18 -5.35 7.76
C ILE A 71 2.98 -5.88 8.55
N TRP A 72 3.01 -5.77 9.87
CA TRP A 72 1.86 -6.10 10.70
C TRP A 72 0.63 -5.24 10.38
N GLN A 73 0.82 -3.93 10.26
CA GLN A 73 -0.25 -2.99 9.95
C GLN A 73 -0.84 -3.22 8.56
N GLU A 74 -0.01 -3.64 7.59
CA GLU A 74 -0.45 -3.94 6.23
C GLU A 74 -1.31 -5.21 6.15
N SER A 75 -0.81 -6.33 6.65
CA SER A 75 -1.44 -7.63 6.39
C SER A 75 -1.55 -8.54 7.61
N ARG A 76 -0.99 -8.16 8.76
CA ARG A 76 -0.76 -9.05 9.91
C ARG A 76 0.06 -10.29 9.52
N PHE A 77 1.07 -10.09 8.67
CA PHE A 77 1.91 -11.13 8.09
C PHE A 77 1.16 -12.15 7.20
N ASN A 78 0.00 -11.79 6.67
CA ASN A 78 -0.73 -12.65 5.75
C ASN A 78 -0.22 -12.44 4.31
N ALA A 79 0.53 -13.43 3.80
CA ALA A 79 1.10 -13.40 2.44
C ALA A 79 0.02 -13.39 1.33
N LEU A 80 -1.19 -13.84 1.62
CA LEU A 80 -2.29 -13.91 0.66
C LEU A 80 -3.32 -12.78 0.81
N ALA A 81 -3.01 -11.76 1.60
CA ALA A 81 -3.93 -10.66 1.84
C ALA A 81 -4.21 -9.85 0.56
N VAL A 82 -5.48 -9.50 0.34
CA VAL A 82 -5.89 -8.55 -0.70
C VAL A 82 -6.83 -7.54 -0.08
N SER A 83 -6.49 -6.25 -0.19
CA SER A 83 -7.34 -5.18 0.33
C SER A 83 -8.51 -4.87 -0.62
N ARG A 84 -9.50 -4.14 -0.12
CA ARG A 84 -10.62 -3.66 -0.96
C ARG A 84 -10.17 -2.73 -2.09
N LYS A 85 -9.00 -2.10 -1.96
CA LYS A 85 -8.40 -1.22 -2.96
C LYS A 85 -7.48 -1.98 -3.93
N GLY A 86 -7.30 -3.30 -3.74
CA GLY A 86 -6.48 -4.16 -4.60
C GLY A 86 -4.99 -4.21 -4.21
N ALA A 87 -4.61 -3.74 -3.03
CA ALA A 87 -3.26 -3.94 -2.50
C ALA A 87 -3.06 -5.42 -2.16
N GLN A 88 -1.87 -5.97 -2.41
CA GLN A 88 -1.60 -7.41 -2.46
C GLN A 88 -0.45 -7.84 -1.55
N GLY A 89 -0.58 -9.05 -1.04
CA GLY A 89 0.47 -9.78 -0.33
C GLY A 89 0.77 -9.27 1.07
N ILE A 90 1.85 -9.78 1.64
CA ILE A 90 2.29 -9.51 3.01
C ILE A 90 2.54 -8.02 3.28
N ALA A 91 2.99 -7.29 2.28
CA ALA A 91 3.37 -5.87 2.35
C ALA A 91 2.35 -4.93 1.70
N GLN A 92 1.19 -5.45 1.26
CA GLN A 92 0.08 -4.70 0.65
C GLN A 92 0.52 -3.76 -0.48
N VAL A 93 1.31 -4.29 -1.40
CA VAL A 93 1.80 -3.52 -2.54
C VAL A 93 0.69 -3.37 -3.57
N MET A 94 0.46 -2.15 -4.04
CA MET A 94 -0.46 -1.92 -5.16
C MET A 94 0.14 -2.48 -6.46
N PRO A 95 -0.66 -3.10 -7.36
CA PRO A 95 -0.15 -3.66 -8.62
C PRO A 95 0.71 -2.68 -9.42
N SER A 96 0.27 -1.43 -9.57
CA SER A 96 1.05 -0.41 -10.28
C SER A 96 2.37 -0.07 -9.58
N THR A 97 2.45 -0.21 -8.26
CA THR A 97 3.69 -0.03 -7.50
C THR A 97 4.60 -1.24 -7.67
N ALA A 98 4.04 -2.45 -7.68
CA ALA A 98 4.78 -3.68 -7.95
C ALA A 98 5.44 -3.62 -9.33
N ASP A 99 4.67 -3.29 -10.37
CA ASP A 99 5.15 -3.12 -11.75
C ASP A 99 6.28 -2.08 -11.82
N TYR A 100 6.07 -0.90 -11.24
CA TYR A 100 7.05 0.18 -11.25
C TYR A 100 8.35 -0.19 -10.53
N ARG A 101 8.26 -1.01 -9.47
CA ARG A 101 9.40 -1.42 -8.65
C ARG A 101 10.01 -2.77 -9.06
N GLY A 102 9.49 -3.41 -10.08
CA GLY A 102 9.97 -4.71 -10.56
C GLY A 102 9.69 -5.88 -9.61
N LEU A 103 8.70 -5.76 -8.73
CA LEU A 103 8.20 -6.86 -7.91
C LEU A 103 7.29 -7.74 -8.76
N VAL A 104 7.78 -8.91 -9.14
CA VAL A 104 7.10 -9.80 -10.08
C VAL A 104 5.85 -10.42 -9.47
N ASP A 105 5.94 -10.88 -8.22
CA ASP A 105 4.83 -11.50 -7.49
C ASP A 105 4.68 -10.90 -6.08
N PRO A 106 3.70 -10.02 -5.85
CA PRO A 106 3.42 -9.47 -4.52
C PRO A 106 2.99 -10.51 -3.48
N PHE A 107 2.58 -11.71 -3.90
CA PHE A 107 2.19 -12.81 -3.01
C PHE A 107 3.36 -13.69 -2.61
N GLU A 108 4.53 -13.51 -3.22
CA GLU A 108 5.77 -14.13 -2.75
C GLU A 108 6.34 -13.30 -1.59
N PRO A 109 6.22 -13.78 -0.32
CA PRO A 109 6.40 -12.90 0.83
C PRO A 109 7.85 -12.45 1.02
N ILE A 110 8.85 -13.26 0.70
CA ILE A 110 10.27 -12.90 0.91
C ILE A 110 10.67 -11.78 -0.06
N GLU A 111 10.30 -11.89 -1.33
CA GLU A 111 10.56 -10.82 -2.31
C GLU A 111 9.76 -9.55 -1.99
N ALA A 112 8.51 -9.69 -1.57
CA ALA A 112 7.69 -8.55 -1.19
C ALA A 112 8.28 -7.79 0.03
N LEU A 113 8.81 -8.49 1.02
CA LEU A 113 9.50 -7.90 2.18
C LEU A 113 10.74 -7.12 1.73
N LYS A 114 11.59 -7.73 0.92
CA LYS A 114 12.80 -7.10 0.38
C LYS A 114 12.49 -5.78 -0.36
N HIS A 115 11.53 -5.82 -1.28
CA HIS A 115 11.09 -4.63 -2.02
C HIS A 115 10.49 -3.56 -1.12
N SER A 116 9.78 -3.96 -0.07
CA SER A 116 9.13 -3.04 0.87
C SER A 116 10.13 -2.36 1.79
N ALA A 117 11.15 -3.07 2.27
CA ALA A 117 12.23 -2.48 3.06
C ALA A 117 13.03 -1.46 2.24
N ALA A 118 13.39 -1.82 1.00
CA ALA A 118 14.06 -0.91 0.08
C ALA A 118 13.22 0.35 -0.20
N TYR A 119 11.92 0.20 -0.37
CA TYR A 119 11.02 1.34 -0.57
C TYR A 119 10.92 2.24 0.67
N LEU A 120 10.84 1.67 1.86
CA LEU A 120 10.85 2.43 3.10
C LEU A 120 12.17 3.20 3.31
N HIS A 121 13.31 2.60 2.93
CA HIS A 121 14.61 3.27 2.93
C HIS A 121 14.58 4.51 2.01
N GLU A 122 14.16 4.36 0.75
CA GLU A 122 14.03 5.48 -0.19
C GLU A 122 13.11 6.59 0.33
N LEU A 123 12.00 6.22 0.98
CA LEU A 123 11.08 7.18 1.58
C LEU A 123 11.69 7.89 2.79
N LYS A 124 12.46 7.17 3.61
CA LYS A 124 13.21 7.73 4.74
C LYS A 124 14.23 8.75 4.25
N ASP A 125 14.99 8.40 3.22
CA ASP A 125 15.97 9.31 2.61
C ASP A 125 15.29 10.55 2.01
N LYS A 126 14.18 10.36 1.33
CA LYS A 126 13.40 11.45 0.74
C LYS A 126 12.83 12.42 1.75
N PHE A 127 12.33 11.93 2.89
CA PHE A 127 11.60 12.75 3.87
C PHE A 127 12.37 12.99 5.17
N GLY A 128 13.53 12.35 5.35
CA GLY A 128 14.44 12.59 6.46
C GLY A 128 14.15 11.83 7.75
N ASN A 129 13.02 11.11 7.86
CA ASN A 129 12.70 10.36 9.06
C ASN A 129 11.72 9.20 8.85
N LEU A 130 11.60 8.31 9.85
CA LEU A 130 10.79 7.11 9.79
C LEU A 130 9.28 7.39 9.75
N GLY A 131 8.82 8.40 10.45
CA GLY A 131 7.38 8.73 10.47
C GLY A 131 6.87 9.23 9.14
N LEU A 132 7.63 10.08 8.47
CA LEU A 132 7.30 10.55 7.13
C LEU A 132 7.51 9.46 6.07
N ALA A 133 8.45 8.54 6.28
CA ALA A 133 8.57 7.33 5.45
C ALA A 133 7.33 6.45 5.55
N ALA A 134 6.84 6.18 6.77
CA ALA A 134 5.59 5.45 6.97
C ALA A 134 4.39 6.15 6.34
N ALA A 135 4.29 7.48 6.45
CA ALA A 135 3.27 8.26 5.77
C ALA A 135 3.35 8.11 4.24
N GLY A 136 4.57 8.12 3.69
CA GLY A 136 4.84 7.95 2.26
C GLY A 136 4.49 6.55 1.75
N TYR A 137 4.73 5.53 2.56
CA TYR A 137 4.39 4.15 2.26
C TYR A 137 2.86 3.98 2.13
N ASN A 138 2.10 4.49 3.10
CA ASN A 138 0.65 4.37 3.13
C ASN A 138 -0.08 5.30 2.14
N ALA A 139 0.29 6.58 2.07
CA ALA A 139 -0.44 7.58 1.27
C ALA A 139 0.21 7.89 -0.08
N GLY A 140 1.40 7.37 -0.33
CA GLY A 140 2.24 7.72 -1.47
C GLY A 140 3.05 9.02 -1.26
N PRO A 141 4.27 9.08 -1.83
CA PRO A 141 5.20 10.19 -1.60
C PRO A 141 4.68 11.54 -2.11
N ALA A 142 3.92 11.55 -3.20
CA ALA A 142 3.32 12.78 -3.73
C ALA A 142 2.31 13.41 -2.75
N ARG A 143 1.55 12.58 -2.04
CA ARG A 143 0.60 13.05 -1.02
C ARG A 143 1.33 13.69 0.16
N VAL A 144 2.36 13.05 0.67
CA VAL A 144 3.17 13.57 1.78
C VAL A 144 3.83 14.89 1.38
N SER A 145 4.46 14.97 0.19
CA SER A 145 5.05 16.22 -0.31
C SER A 145 4.02 17.36 -0.44
N ALA A 146 2.80 17.05 -0.89
CA ALA A 146 1.72 18.03 -0.99
C ALA A 146 1.23 18.50 0.39
N TRP A 147 1.22 17.60 1.38
CA TRP A 147 0.87 17.93 2.75
C TRP A 147 1.94 18.81 3.41
N LEU A 148 3.20 18.42 3.35
CA LEU A 148 4.31 19.18 3.92
C LEU A 148 4.40 20.61 3.33
N SER A 149 4.03 20.78 2.06
CA SER A 149 3.97 22.11 1.41
C SER A 149 2.64 22.86 1.66
N GLY A 150 1.75 22.35 2.51
CA GLY A 150 0.46 22.99 2.83
C GLY A 150 -0.57 22.99 1.68
N ARG A 151 -0.27 22.33 0.56
CA ARG A 151 -1.17 22.29 -0.61
C ARG A 151 -2.32 21.33 -0.44
N ARG A 152 -2.18 20.30 0.42
CA ARG A 152 -3.17 19.25 0.61
C ARG A 152 -3.08 18.67 2.02
N GLY A 153 -4.20 18.21 2.59
CA GLY A 153 -4.21 17.50 3.87
C GLY A 153 -3.65 16.07 3.76
N LEU A 154 -3.13 15.57 4.88
CA LEU A 154 -2.79 14.15 5.02
C LEU A 154 -4.06 13.40 5.46
N PRO A 155 -4.40 12.25 4.83
CA PRO A 155 -5.56 11.46 5.21
C PRO A 155 -5.54 11.04 6.69
N ALA A 156 -6.70 10.97 7.34
CA ALA A 156 -6.80 10.52 8.73
C ALA A 156 -6.30 9.06 8.88
N GLU A 157 -6.57 8.21 7.89
CA GLU A 157 -6.02 6.85 7.82
C GLU A 157 -4.50 6.86 7.94
N THR A 158 -3.84 7.70 7.14
CA THR A 158 -2.37 7.81 7.14
C THR A 158 -1.83 8.37 8.44
N ARG A 159 -2.51 9.35 9.05
CA ARG A 159 -2.13 9.88 10.37
C ARG A 159 -2.19 8.79 11.45
N ASN A 160 -3.26 8.01 11.45
CA ASN A 160 -3.42 6.88 12.36
C ASN A 160 -2.35 5.80 12.10
N TYR A 161 -2.08 5.51 10.83
CA TYR A 161 -1.04 4.56 10.42
C TYR A 161 0.33 4.94 10.99
N VAL A 162 0.75 6.19 10.80
CA VAL A 162 2.03 6.69 11.34
C VAL A 162 2.07 6.55 12.85
N ALA A 163 1.00 6.96 13.53
CA ALA A 163 0.96 6.94 14.99
C ALA A 163 0.96 5.50 15.56
N ILE A 164 0.28 4.55 14.92
CA ILE A 164 0.29 3.13 15.32
C ILE A 164 1.70 2.53 15.18
N ILE A 165 2.38 2.85 14.09
CA ILE A 165 3.70 2.27 13.80
C ILE A 165 4.79 2.89 14.65
N THR A 166 4.76 4.23 14.84
CA THR A 166 5.88 4.96 15.41
C THR A 166 5.69 5.42 16.85
N GLY A 167 4.43 5.40 17.36
CA GLY A 167 4.09 5.99 18.65
C GLY A 167 3.89 7.51 18.61
N TRP A 168 4.27 8.19 17.53
CA TRP A 168 4.20 9.64 17.36
C TRP A 168 3.25 10.03 16.25
N THR A 169 2.66 11.20 16.34
CA THR A 169 1.77 11.72 15.28
C THR A 169 2.55 12.13 14.03
N ALA A 170 1.89 12.13 12.89
CA ALA A 170 2.50 12.60 11.64
C ALA A 170 2.95 14.07 11.72
N ASP A 171 2.26 14.91 12.52
CA ASP A 171 2.62 16.31 12.71
C ASP A 171 3.87 16.48 13.57
N GLU A 172 4.08 15.62 14.58
CA GLU A 172 5.33 15.59 15.35
C GLU A 172 6.50 15.18 14.48
N TRP A 173 6.33 14.23 13.59
CA TRP A 173 7.35 13.84 12.61
C TRP A 173 7.63 14.93 11.56
N ALA A 174 6.68 15.79 11.27
CA ALA A 174 6.83 16.93 10.36
C ALA A 174 7.36 18.20 11.04
N ALA A 175 7.54 18.18 12.36
CA ALA A 175 8.05 19.32 13.12
C ALA A 175 9.51 19.62 12.78
N PRO A 176 10.01 20.86 13.03
CA PRO A 176 11.43 21.21 12.84
C PRO A 176 12.41 20.36 13.67
N SER A 177 11.93 19.83 14.82
CA SER A 177 12.69 18.89 15.68
C SER A 177 11.85 17.63 15.83
N PRO A 178 11.88 16.72 14.84
CA PRO A 178 11.12 15.48 14.91
C PRO A 178 11.69 14.52 15.97
N PRO A 179 10.93 13.52 16.41
CA PRO A 179 11.44 12.44 17.23
C PRO A 179 12.65 11.77 16.56
N GLU A 180 13.68 11.44 17.34
CA GLU A 180 14.89 10.78 16.79
C GLU A 180 14.65 9.30 16.49
N THR A 181 13.77 8.68 17.27
CA THR A 181 13.41 7.27 17.14
C THR A 181 11.91 7.09 17.19
N SER A 182 11.44 5.97 16.64
CA SER A 182 10.09 5.51 16.96
C SER A 182 10.03 5.22 18.46
N ASP A 183 9.14 5.86 19.21
CA ASP A 183 8.86 5.52 20.61
C ASP A 183 8.11 4.20 20.63
N THR A 184 8.84 3.16 20.29
CA THR A 184 8.37 1.81 20.41
C THR A 184 8.85 1.31 21.75
N THR A 185 7.96 1.15 22.69
CA THR A 185 8.23 0.50 23.97
C THR A 185 8.61 -0.98 23.80
N ILE A 186 9.02 -1.39 22.63
CA ILE A 186 9.56 -2.70 22.32
C ILE A 186 11.08 -2.61 22.48
N PRO A 187 11.68 -3.38 23.39
CA PRO A 187 13.12 -3.40 23.56
C PRO A 187 13.82 -3.76 22.23
N GLN A 188 14.90 -3.07 21.91
CA GLN A 188 15.74 -3.43 20.77
C GLN A 188 16.23 -4.87 20.91
N GLY A 189 16.31 -5.60 19.80
CA GLY A 189 16.79 -6.99 19.80
C GLY A 189 15.74 -8.04 20.17
N VAL A 190 14.46 -7.70 20.20
CA VAL A 190 13.40 -8.69 20.32
C VAL A 190 13.22 -9.42 18.99
N PRO A 191 13.36 -10.76 18.96
CA PRO A 191 13.13 -11.53 17.74
C PRO A 191 11.73 -11.28 17.14
N CYS A 192 11.63 -11.24 15.83
CA CYS A 192 10.38 -11.00 15.10
C CYS A 192 9.24 -11.94 15.54
N THR A 193 9.55 -13.18 15.89
CA THR A 193 8.57 -14.13 16.42
C THR A 193 7.94 -13.69 17.76
N ARG A 194 8.66 -12.91 18.57
CA ARG A 194 8.11 -12.27 19.77
C ARG A 194 7.44 -10.94 19.51
N LEU A 195 7.87 -10.22 18.46
CA LEU A 195 7.28 -8.94 18.08
C LEU A 195 5.79 -9.07 17.79
N ALA A 196 5.35 -10.13 17.11
CA ALA A 196 3.94 -10.37 16.85
C ALA A 196 3.11 -10.40 18.15
N ASN A 197 3.61 -11.05 19.20
CA ASN A 197 2.94 -11.11 20.49
C ASN A 197 2.97 -9.77 21.26
N LEU A 198 4.03 -8.99 21.11
CA LEU A 198 4.15 -7.66 21.74
C LEU A 198 3.32 -6.59 21.02
N ILE A 199 3.21 -6.70 19.68
CA ILE A 199 2.35 -5.84 18.88
C ILE A 199 0.86 -6.12 19.16
N LEU A 200 0.53 -7.39 19.50
CA LEU A 200 -0.83 -7.81 19.86
C LEU A 200 -1.24 -7.42 21.29
N ALA A 201 -0.29 -7.11 22.17
CA ALA A 201 -0.61 -6.69 23.52
C ALA A 201 -1.35 -5.34 23.49
N PRO A 202 -2.61 -5.27 24.00
CA PRO A 202 -3.36 -4.02 24.01
C PRO A 202 -2.68 -3.03 24.96
N LYS A 203 -1.96 -2.06 24.42
CA LYS A 203 -1.46 -0.94 25.19
C LYS A 203 -2.51 0.15 25.25
N HIS A 204 -2.71 0.75 26.42
CA HIS A 204 -3.54 1.93 26.62
C HIS A 204 -3.19 3.08 25.65
N GLU A 205 -1.97 3.13 25.16
CA GLU A 205 -1.47 4.10 24.19
C GLU A 205 -2.01 3.84 22.78
N ALA A 206 -2.07 2.59 22.32
CA ALA A 206 -2.69 2.22 21.03
C ALA A 206 -4.17 2.59 20.98
N GLN A 207 -4.87 2.54 22.12
CA GLN A 207 -6.26 3.00 22.22
C GLN A 207 -6.38 4.53 22.09
N ARG A 208 -5.42 5.32 22.60
CA ARG A 208 -5.41 6.79 22.41
C ARG A 208 -5.16 7.16 20.95
N ILE A 209 -4.31 6.40 20.25
CA ILE A 209 -3.92 6.65 18.86
C ILE A 209 -4.99 6.16 17.88
N ALA A 210 -5.58 4.98 18.12
CA ALA A 210 -6.73 4.49 17.34
C ALA A 210 -7.95 5.39 17.41
N SER A 211 -7.94 6.37 18.31
CA SER A 211 -8.98 7.36 18.50
C SER A 211 -8.60 8.77 18.02
N TYR A 212 -7.48 8.92 17.30
CA TYR A 212 -7.14 10.23 16.74
C TYR A 212 -8.22 10.67 15.75
N VAL A 213 -8.88 11.73 16.09
CA VAL A 213 -9.84 12.42 15.23
C VAL A 213 -9.25 13.79 14.90
N PRO A 214 -8.97 14.11 13.62
CA PRO A 214 -8.49 15.43 13.23
C PRO A 214 -9.38 16.53 13.80
N ARG A 215 -8.80 17.68 14.16
CA ARG A 215 -9.54 18.76 14.84
C ARG A 215 -10.73 19.29 14.07
N TRP A 216 -10.70 19.22 12.76
CA TRP A 216 -11.74 19.77 11.90
C TRP A 216 -12.31 18.71 10.98
N GLY A 217 -13.58 18.85 10.65
CA GLY A 217 -14.28 18.01 9.70
C GLY A 217 -15.19 18.80 8.79
N MET A 218 -15.14 18.52 7.50
CA MET A 218 -16.11 19.00 6.53
C MET A 218 -17.26 18.00 6.48
N GLN A 219 -18.39 18.37 7.09
CA GLN A 219 -19.58 17.52 7.12
C GLN A 219 -20.27 17.52 5.76
N LEU A 220 -20.50 16.32 5.24
CA LEU A 220 -21.16 16.07 3.96
C LEU A 220 -22.51 15.38 4.11
N ALA A 221 -22.70 14.67 5.23
CA ALA A 221 -23.97 14.02 5.53
C ALA A 221 -24.18 13.95 7.05
N ALA A 222 -25.45 13.98 7.47
CA ALA A 222 -25.85 13.70 8.83
C ALA A 222 -27.26 13.13 8.87
N ASN A 223 -27.48 12.15 9.75
CA ASN A 223 -28.80 11.54 9.96
C ASN A 223 -28.87 10.89 11.35
N TRP A 224 -30.08 10.66 11.85
CA TRP A 224 -30.35 9.86 13.05
C TRP A 224 -30.22 8.35 12.82
N SER A 225 -30.13 7.91 11.58
CA SER A 225 -29.86 6.54 11.18
C SER A 225 -28.51 6.52 10.45
N GLU A 226 -27.60 5.69 10.92
CA GLU A 226 -26.28 5.53 10.33
C GLU A 226 -26.36 5.13 8.84
N SER A 227 -27.20 4.14 8.52
CA SER A 227 -27.40 3.69 7.14
C SER A 227 -27.89 4.80 6.20
N LYS A 228 -28.76 5.69 6.67
CA LYS A 228 -29.24 6.85 5.90
C LYS A 228 -28.16 7.93 5.77
N ALA A 229 -27.34 8.13 6.79
CA ALA A 229 -26.19 9.05 6.71
C ALA A 229 -25.20 8.54 5.64
N TRP A 230 -24.86 7.27 5.66
CA TRP A 230 -23.98 6.65 4.66
C TRP A 230 -24.58 6.67 3.25
N ALA A 231 -25.88 6.44 3.09
CA ALA A 231 -26.54 6.52 1.79
C ALA A 231 -26.46 7.95 1.22
N THR A 232 -26.64 8.95 2.06
CA THR A 232 -26.50 10.38 1.68
C THR A 232 -25.05 10.68 1.28
N TYR A 233 -24.07 10.28 2.09
CA TYR A 233 -22.65 10.49 1.77
C TYR A 233 -22.27 9.88 0.42
N ARG A 234 -22.62 8.60 0.18
CA ARG A 234 -22.30 7.91 -1.08
C ARG A 234 -22.91 8.61 -2.30
N ARG A 235 -24.11 9.20 -2.16
CA ARG A 235 -24.73 10.00 -3.22
C ARG A 235 -23.92 11.25 -3.51
N VAL A 236 -23.53 11.98 -2.45
CA VAL A 236 -22.70 13.18 -2.57
C VAL A 236 -21.34 12.85 -3.15
N GLN A 237 -20.69 11.78 -2.68
CA GLN A 237 -19.39 11.32 -3.20
C GLN A 237 -19.48 10.96 -4.70
N LYS A 238 -20.51 10.26 -5.11
CA LYS A 238 -20.72 9.92 -6.52
C LYS A 238 -20.98 11.17 -7.37
N GLN A 239 -21.81 12.08 -6.91
CA GLN A 239 -22.15 13.33 -7.62
C GLN A 239 -20.92 14.24 -7.78
N PHE A 240 -20.05 14.29 -6.80
CA PHE A 240 -18.86 15.16 -6.77
C PHE A 240 -17.56 14.38 -6.76
N ALA A 241 -17.52 13.24 -7.49
CA ALA A 241 -16.38 12.31 -7.49
C ALA A 241 -15.05 13.00 -7.86
N ALA A 242 -15.06 13.94 -8.80
CA ALA A 242 -13.89 14.71 -9.20
C ALA A 242 -13.30 15.59 -8.07
N LEU A 243 -14.14 16.02 -7.14
CA LEU A 243 -13.72 16.84 -5.98
C LEU A 243 -13.43 15.97 -4.76
N ILE A 244 -14.35 15.07 -4.42
CA ILE A 244 -14.28 14.24 -3.21
C ILE A 244 -13.29 13.08 -3.41
N GLY A 245 -13.32 12.41 -4.57
CA GLY A 245 -12.46 11.27 -4.90
C GLY A 245 -12.59 10.15 -3.88
N ASP A 246 -11.48 9.46 -3.64
CA ASP A 246 -11.37 8.31 -2.71
C ASP A 246 -11.08 8.73 -1.27
N ARG A 247 -11.47 9.95 -0.87
CA ARG A 247 -11.27 10.38 0.53
C ARG A 247 -12.15 9.57 1.44
N GLU A 248 -11.53 8.94 2.42
CA GLU A 248 -12.27 8.22 3.47
C GLU A 248 -12.85 9.22 4.48
N PRO A 249 -14.15 9.15 4.74
CA PRO A 249 -14.77 9.97 5.77
C PRO A 249 -14.61 9.33 7.14
N ILE A 250 -14.69 10.16 8.18
CA ILE A 250 -14.93 9.72 9.56
C ILE A 250 -16.42 9.78 9.87
N VAL A 251 -16.87 8.91 10.76
CA VAL A 251 -18.22 8.96 11.34
C VAL A 251 -18.11 9.45 12.78
N LEU A 252 -18.78 10.55 13.07
CA LEU A 252 -18.90 11.05 14.44
C LEU A 252 -20.31 10.77 14.97
N HIS A 253 -20.37 10.44 16.25
CA HIS A 253 -21.60 10.23 16.98
C HIS A 253 -21.83 11.45 17.88
N GLY A 254 -22.84 12.24 17.58
CA GLY A 254 -23.21 13.41 18.37
C GLY A 254 -24.57 13.24 19.04
N HIS A 255 -24.75 13.90 20.18
CA HIS A 255 -26.05 14.06 20.80
C HIS A 255 -26.50 15.49 20.56
N ALA A 256 -27.71 15.69 20.03
CA ALA A 256 -28.22 17.03 19.88
C ALA A 256 -28.80 17.50 21.22
N ALA A 257 -28.30 18.64 21.72
CA ALA A 257 -28.83 19.23 22.93
C ALA A 257 -30.36 19.48 22.79
N GLY A 258 -31.14 19.00 23.74
CA GLY A 258 -32.60 19.19 23.78
C GLY A 258 -33.45 18.13 23.06
N LEU A 259 -32.86 17.11 22.40
CA LEU A 259 -33.61 16.07 21.69
C LEU A 259 -33.49 14.68 22.33
N GLY A 260 -33.15 14.59 23.61
CA GLY A 260 -33.02 13.33 24.33
C GLY A 260 -31.77 12.52 23.96
N ALA A 261 -31.77 11.19 24.23
CA ALA A 261 -30.63 10.31 24.04
C ALA A 261 -30.42 9.85 22.57
N ALA A 262 -31.09 10.45 21.59
CA ALA A 262 -30.98 10.04 20.21
C ALA A 262 -29.60 10.36 19.64
N THR A 263 -28.92 9.32 19.11
CA THR A 263 -27.59 9.46 18.49
C THR A 263 -27.73 10.00 17.05
N ARG A 264 -26.99 11.06 16.75
CA ARG A 264 -26.85 11.59 15.41
C ARG A 264 -25.54 11.12 14.78
N TYR A 265 -25.61 10.55 13.62
CA TYR A 265 -24.46 10.10 12.84
C TYR A 265 -24.07 11.19 11.85
N GLU A 266 -22.83 11.64 11.92
CA GLU A 266 -22.29 12.70 11.08
C GLU A 266 -21.09 12.17 10.28
N ILE A 267 -21.17 12.27 8.95
CA ILE A 267 -20.11 11.79 8.07
C ILE A 267 -19.34 12.99 7.56
N ARG A 268 -18.05 13.04 7.91
CA ARG A 268 -17.17 14.17 7.66
C ARG A 268 -15.87 13.75 6.98
N ILE A 269 -15.38 14.55 6.04
CA ILE A 269 -13.97 14.50 5.63
C ILE A 269 -13.18 15.30 6.64
N ALA A 270 -12.24 14.66 7.33
CA ALA A 270 -11.52 15.26 8.44
C ALA A 270 -10.09 15.67 8.05
N ASP A 271 -9.61 16.78 8.64
CA ASP A 271 -8.26 17.32 8.46
C ASP A 271 -7.95 18.28 9.62
N ASP A 272 -6.66 18.42 9.99
CA ASP A 272 -6.27 19.40 11.00
C ASP A 272 -6.19 20.83 10.47
N ASN A 273 -6.11 20.98 9.18
CA ASN A 273 -6.06 22.27 8.54
C ASN A 273 -7.46 22.78 8.17
N ARG A 274 -8.02 23.63 9.04
CA ARG A 274 -9.32 24.27 8.80
C ARG A 274 -9.38 25.04 7.49
N GLY A 275 -8.29 25.74 7.15
CA GLY A 275 -8.23 26.54 5.93
C GLY A 275 -8.28 25.69 4.67
N TYR A 276 -7.64 24.53 4.69
CA TYR A 276 -7.74 23.53 3.62
C TYR A 276 -9.19 23.05 3.44
N LEU A 277 -9.83 22.60 4.52
CA LEU A 277 -11.24 22.19 4.48
C LEU A 277 -12.18 23.30 4.06
N GLY A 278 -11.93 24.54 4.49
CA GLY A 278 -12.69 25.70 4.07
C GLY A 278 -12.63 25.97 2.57
N LYS A 279 -11.42 25.94 1.99
CA LYS A 279 -11.23 26.05 0.54
C LYS A 279 -11.87 24.90 -0.22
N PHE A 280 -11.82 23.69 0.35
CA PHE A 280 -12.44 22.52 -0.26
C PHE A 280 -13.98 22.63 -0.23
N CYS A 281 -14.57 23.02 0.92
CA CYS A 281 -16.00 23.25 1.04
C CYS A 281 -16.48 24.35 0.08
N ALA A 282 -15.74 25.44 -0.06
CA ALA A 282 -16.07 26.51 -1.02
C ALA A 282 -16.11 26.00 -2.47
N LYS A 283 -15.15 25.14 -2.87
CA LYS A 283 -15.16 24.51 -4.21
C LYS A 283 -16.36 23.58 -4.38
N LEU A 284 -16.73 22.83 -3.36
CA LEU A 284 -17.89 21.94 -3.40
C LEU A 284 -19.19 22.73 -3.53
N ILE A 285 -19.34 23.83 -2.78
CA ILE A 285 -20.49 24.73 -2.87
C ILE A 285 -20.57 25.38 -4.26
N ALA A 286 -19.45 25.84 -4.79
CA ALA A 286 -19.41 26.41 -6.15
C ALA A 286 -19.81 25.39 -7.24
N ALA A 287 -19.63 24.10 -6.99
CA ALA A 287 -20.08 23.00 -7.84
C ALA A 287 -21.54 22.59 -7.59
N GLY A 288 -22.29 23.29 -6.74
CA GLY A 288 -23.68 22.99 -6.39
C GLY A 288 -23.85 21.96 -5.26
N GLY A 289 -22.78 21.64 -4.53
CA GLY A 289 -22.84 20.80 -3.35
C GLY A 289 -23.12 21.59 -2.07
N ALA A 290 -23.26 20.88 -0.96
CA ALA A 290 -23.42 21.45 0.38
C ALA A 290 -22.42 20.87 1.35
N CYS A 291 -21.83 21.70 2.20
CA CYS A 291 -20.92 21.30 3.25
C CYS A 291 -20.85 22.37 4.35
N VAL A 292 -20.38 21.95 5.51
CA VAL A 292 -20.03 22.86 6.62
C VAL A 292 -18.76 22.34 7.28
N VAL A 293 -17.84 23.24 7.61
CA VAL A 293 -16.61 22.91 8.33
C VAL A 293 -16.81 23.14 9.82
N LEU A 294 -16.75 22.06 10.57
CA LEU A 294 -17.00 22.02 12.01
C LEU A 294 -15.77 21.50 12.75
N ARG A 295 -15.68 21.83 14.03
CA ARG A 295 -14.73 21.20 14.93
C ARG A 295 -15.18 19.77 15.25
N ASN A 296 -14.23 18.84 15.31
CA ASN A 296 -14.49 17.44 15.67
C ASN A 296 -14.28 17.26 17.19
N ASP A 297 -14.87 18.13 17.99
CA ASP A 297 -14.81 17.99 19.44
C ASP A 297 -15.55 16.71 19.84
N ARG A 298 -14.94 15.92 20.69
CA ARG A 298 -15.63 14.87 21.41
C ARG A 298 -16.43 15.56 22.51
N GLY A 299 -17.74 15.47 22.43
CA GLY A 299 -18.61 15.83 23.53
C GLY A 299 -18.43 14.87 24.71
#